data_93e0ad224688d16d608c0864339a8ee7
#
_entry.id   93e0ad224688d16d608c0864339a8ee7
#
_cell.length_a   1.000
_cell.length_b   1.000
_cell.length_c   1.000
_cell.angle_alpha   90.00
_cell.angle_beta   90.00
_cell.angle_gamma   90.00
#
_symmetry.space_group_name_H-M   'P 1'
#
loop_
_entity.id
_entity.type
_entity.pdbx_description
1 polymer ?
#
loop_
_entity_poly.entity_id
_entity_poly.type
_entity_poly.pdbx_seq_one_letter_code
_entity_poly.pdbx_strand_id
1 'polypeptide(L)'
;MSLRERLASTVQERQPGTVLPEVANHAYQELKKQMHQMILDRIDLERLKRLTAEQFKHELALLIQRIIEEERIVLNQHERHHLVLDIQHEMLGFGPLEPLLNDPTVSDILVNTASKVYVERRGKLELTDISFHDNAHLIKIIEKIVSRVGRRVDESSPMVDARLPDGSRVNAIIPPLAVDGPLLSIRRFGSSPLTVQNLLDYKSLTPPMIRVLESLGAAKVNILISGGTGSGKTTLLNLISGFIPVNERVLTIEDAAELQLRQPHVVRLETRPPNIEGKGEV
;
A
#
# COMPACT_ATOMS: atom_id res chain seq x y z
N MET A 1 -15.81 -19.54 -30.28
CA MET A 1 -14.76 -18.52 -30.33
C MET A 1 -13.69 -18.88 -29.31
N SER A 2 -12.50 -19.21 -29.78
CA SER A 2 -11.37 -19.54 -28.91
C SER A 2 -10.86 -18.28 -28.19
N LEU A 3 -10.15 -18.43 -27.08
CA LEU A 3 -9.46 -17.32 -26.39
C LEU A 3 -8.57 -16.54 -27.37
N ARG A 4 -8.00 -17.23 -28.38
CA ARG A 4 -7.25 -16.67 -29.49
C ARG A 4 -8.02 -15.63 -30.32
N GLU A 5 -9.28 -15.91 -30.64
CA GLU A 5 -10.10 -15.00 -31.46
C GLU A 5 -10.56 -13.76 -30.68
N ARG A 6 -10.73 -13.90 -29.35
CA ARG A 6 -11.09 -12.78 -28.46
C ARG A 6 -9.91 -11.83 -28.20
N LEU A 7 -8.69 -12.36 -28.08
CA LEU A 7 -7.48 -11.56 -27.92
C LEU A 7 -7.05 -10.89 -29.24
N ALA A 8 -7.17 -11.58 -30.37
CA ALA A 8 -6.80 -11.05 -31.67
C ALA A 8 -7.71 -9.90 -32.16
N SER A 9 -8.98 -9.88 -31.76
CA SER A 9 -9.90 -8.79 -32.13
C SER A 9 -9.70 -7.49 -31.32
N THR A 10 -8.84 -7.51 -30.28
CA THR A 10 -8.70 -6.38 -29.33
C THR A 10 -7.34 -5.67 -29.45
N VAL A 11 -6.45 -6.16 -30.34
CA VAL A 11 -5.08 -5.62 -30.51
C VAL A 11 -5.04 -4.66 -31.72
N GLN A 12 -5.89 -3.63 -31.74
CA GLN A 12 -5.70 -2.49 -32.62
C GLN A 12 -5.17 -1.29 -31.82
N GLU A 13 -4.01 -0.82 -32.24
CA GLU A 13 -3.23 0.37 -31.87
C GLU A 13 -3.66 1.13 -30.58
N ARG A 14 -2.85 0.99 -29.52
CA ARG A 14 -3.00 1.70 -28.25
C ARG A 14 -2.28 3.05 -28.28
N GLN A 15 -3.03 4.12 -28.02
CA GLN A 15 -2.47 5.37 -27.50
C GLN A 15 -2.34 5.28 -25.98
N PRO A 16 -1.29 5.85 -25.34
CA PRO A 16 -1.15 5.83 -23.89
C PRO A 16 -2.29 6.65 -23.25
N GLY A 17 -3.06 6.00 -22.38
CA GLY A 17 -4.19 6.62 -21.64
C GLY A 17 -5.58 6.08 -21.97
N THR A 18 -5.71 5.07 -22.84
CA THR A 18 -7.03 4.50 -23.18
C THR A 18 -7.41 3.40 -22.18
N VAL A 19 -8.51 3.59 -21.45
CA VAL A 19 -9.16 2.58 -20.63
C VAL A 19 -9.43 1.35 -21.51
N LEU A 20 -8.96 0.18 -21.06
CA LEU A 20 -9.22 -1.07 -21.77
C LEU A 20 -10.75 -1.32 -21.83
N PRO A 21 -11.30 -1.75 -22.97
CA PRO A 21 -12.68 -2.24 -23.00
C PRO A 21 -12.82 -3.34 -21.93
N GLU A 22 -13.92 -3.35 -21.18
CA GLU A 22 -14.20 -4.33 -20.09
C GLU A 22 -13.91 -5.78 -20.51
N VAL A 23 -14.19 -6.12 -21.76
CA VAL A 23 -13.96 -7.47 -22.33
C VAL A 23 -12.45 -7.81 -22.41
N ALA A 24 -11.60 -6.85 -22.72
CA ALA A 24 -10.15 -7.09 -22.80
C ALA A 24 -9.53 -7.23 -21.41
N ASN A 25 -10.02 -6.47 -20.44
CA ASN A 25 -9.61 -6.59 -19.06
C ASN A 25 -10.01 -7.96 -18.47
N HIS A 26 -11.24 -8.41 -18.70
CA HIS A 26 -11.70 -9.71 -18.24
C HIS A 26 -10.87 -10.88 -18.83
N ALA A 27 -10.58 -10.84 -20.12
CA ALA A 27 -9.77 -11.87 -20.78
C ALA A 27 -8.33 -11.90 -20.23
N TYR A 28 -7.75 -10.74 -19.94
CA TYR A 28 -6.43 -10.64 -19.33
C TYR A 28 -6.41 -11.15 -17.87
N GLN A 29 -7.42 -10.83 -17.08
CA GLN A 29 -7.54 -11.32 -15.71
C GLN A 29 -7.70 -12.85 -15.67
N GLU A 30 -8.47 -13.42 -16.59
CA GLU A 30 -8.62 -14.87 -16.70
C GLU A 30 -7.31 -15.55 -17.12
N LEU A 31 -6.57 -14.98 -18.07
CA LEU A 31 -5.22 -15.45 -18.43
C LEU A 31 -4.28 -15.42 -17.23
N LYS A 32 -4.29 -14.32 -16.46
CA LYS A 32 -3.45 -14.16 -15.26
C LYS A 32 -3.77 -15.23 -14.22
N LYS A 33 -5.06 -15.54 -14.01
CA LYS A 33 -5.50 -16.58 -13.09
C LYS A 33 -5.06 -17.97 -13.53
N GLN A 34 -5.24 -18.30 -14.81
CA GLN A 34 -4.78 -19.57 -15.37
C GLN A 34 -3.26 -19.75 -15.27
N MET A 35 -2.51 -18.69 -15.60
CA MET A 35 -1.05 -18.67 -15.46
C MET A 35 -0.63 -18.88 -14.00
N HIS A 36 -1.27 -18.20 -13.05
CA HIS A 36 -1.00 -18.37 -11.62
C HIS A 36 -1.20 -19.85 -11.18
N GLN A 37 -2.29 -20.48 -11.61
CA GLN A 37 -2.54 -21.89 -11.29
C GLN A 37 -1.48 -22.81 -11.91
N MET A 38 -1.15 -22.63 -13.18
CA MET A 38 -0.12 -23.43 -13.85
C MET A 38 1.27 -23.30 -13.18
N ILE A 39 1.56 -22.10 -12.65
CA ILE A 39 2.81 -21.87 -11.91
C ILE A 39 2.78 -22.64 -10.58
N LEU A 40 1.67 -22.55 -9.82
CA LEU A 40 1.53 -23.27 -8.55
C LEU A 40 1.69 -24.78 -8.71
N ASP A 41 1.17 -25.34 -9.82
CA ASP A 41 1.24 -26.77 -10.11
C ASP A 41 2.68 -27.23 -10.50
N ARG A 42 3.53 -26.31 -10.95
CA ARG A 42 4.90 -26.61 -11.44
C ARG A 42 6.01 -26.15 -10.50
N ILE A 43 5.68 -25.38 -9.49
CA ILE A 43 6.63 -24.82 -8.54
C ILE A 43 7.03 -25.86 -7.49
N ASP A 44 8.35 -26.06 -7.31
CA ASP A 44 8.90 -26.82 -6.18
C ASP A 44 9.06 -25.90 -4.97
N LEU A 45 8.13 -26.00 -4.03
CA LEU A 45 8.09 -25.17 -2.82
C LEU A 45 9.33 -25.36 -1.92
N GLU A 46 9.92 -26.56 -1.91
CA GLU A 46 11.13 -26.82 -1.10
C GLU A 46 12.37 -26.15 -1.69
N ARG A 47 12.46 -26.10 -3.02
CA ARG A 47 13.52 -25.35 -3.71
C ARG A 47 13.39 -23.85 -3.46
N LEU A 48 12.17 -23.32 -3.45
CA LEU A 48 11.90 -21.89 -3.26
C LEU A 48 12.33 -21.38 -1.89
N LYS A 49 12.16 -22.15 -0.83
CA LYS A 49 12.56 -21.76 0.53
C LYS A 49 14.05 -21.45 0.67
N ARG A 50 14.87 -21.87 -0.30
CA ARG A 50 16.33 -21.71 -0.31
C ARG A 50 16.81 -20.53 -1.15
N LEU A 51 15.92 -19.90 -1.90
CA LEU A 51 16.25 -18.79 -2.80
C LEU A 51 16.12 -17.44 -2.09
N THR A 52 16.98 -16.51 -2.49
CA THR A 52 16.77 -15.09 -2.14
C THR A 52 15.58 -14.53 -2.94
N ALA A 53 15.01 -13.40 -2.51
CA ALA A 53 13.88 -12.77 -3.20
C ALA A 53 14.20 -12.47 -4.68
N GLU A 54 15.40 -12.00 -4.97
CA GLU A 54 15.84 -11.69 -6.35
C GLU A 54 16.02 -12.96 -7.20
N GLN A 55 16.59 -14.01 -6.61
CA GLN A 55 16.69 -15.31 -7.29
C GLN A 55 15.32 -15.89 -7.59
N PHE A 56 14.38 -15.75 -6.64
CA PHE A 56 13.02 -16.21 -6.84
C PHE A 56 12.30 -15.44 -7.97
N LYS A 57 12.43 -14.11 -8.01
CA LYS A 57 11.88 -13.29 -9.11
C LYS A 57 12.42 -13.75 -10.46
N HIS A 58 13.72 -14.02 -10.53
CA HIS A 58 14.36 -14.47 -11.78
C HIS A 58 13.85 -15.86 -12.22
N GLU A 59 13.85 -16.85 -11.34
CA GLU A 59 13.34 -18.19 -11.62
C GLU A 59 11.86 -18.17 -12.03
N LEU A 60 11.06 -17.35 -11.35
CA LEU A 60 9.65 -17.16 -11.66
C LEU A 60 9.46 -16.55 -13.07
N ALA A 61 10.26 -15.56 -13.44
CA ALA A 61 10.21 -14.98 -14.77
C ALA A 61 10.55 -16.02 -15.87
N LEU A 62 11.57 -16.85 -15.65
CA LEU A 62 11.93 -17.94 -16.57
C LEU A 62 10.82 -18.99 -16.68
N LEU A 63 10.20 -19.36 -15.57
CA LEU A 63 9.07 -20.28 -15.57
C LEU A 63 7.88 -19.74 -16.35
N ILE A 64 7.51 -18.47 -16.14
CA ILE A 64 6.42 -17.82 -16.87
C ILE A 64 6.71 -17.80 -18.37
N GLN A 65 7.93 -17.44 -18.78
CA GLN A 65 8.32 -17.44 -20.19
C GLN A 65 8.18 -18.84 -20.82
N ARG A 66 8.64 -19.86 -20.11
CA ARG A 66 8.50 -21.26 -20.56
C ARG A 66 7.03 -21.67 -20.72
N ILE A 67 6.17 -21.33 -19.76
CA ILE A 67 4.73 -21.62 -19.85
C ILE A 67 4.11 -20.90 -21.05
N ILE A 68 4.44 -19.61 -21.30
CA ILE A 68 3.96 -18.86 -22.45
C ILE A 68 4.32 -19.57 -23.76
N GLU A 69 5.53 -20.13 -23.87
CA GLU A 69 6.00 -20.86 -25.05
C GLU A 69 5.30 -22.22 -25.19
N GLU A 70 5.23 -23.02 -24.13
CA GLU A 70 4.59 -24.34 -24.11
C GLU A 70 3.10 -24.28 -24.46
N GLU A 71 2.39 -23.34 -23.84
CA GLU A 71 0.94 -23.15 -24.06
C GLU A 71 0.64 -22.32 -25.34
N ARG A 72 1.70 -21.89 -26.06
CA ARG A 72 1.61 -21.07 -27.27
C ARG A 72 0.73 -19.83 -27.10
N ILE A 73 0.88 -19.15 -25.96
CA ILE A 73 0.13 -17.93 -25.64
C ILE A 73 0.70 -16.78 -26.50
N VAL A 74 -0.16 -16.21 -27.32
CA VAL A 74 0.24 -15.12 -28.22
C VAL A 74 0.14 -13.81 -27.47
N LEU A 75 1.29 -13.26 -27.09
CA LEU A 75 1.44 -11.96 -26.43
C LEU A 75 2.58 -11.21 -27.11
N ASN A 76 2.43 -9.89 -27.25
CA ASN A 76 3.54 -9.04 -27.67
C ASN A 76 4.57 -8.88 -26.53
N GLN A 77 5.73 -8.28 -26.83
CA GLN A 77 6.82 -8.18 -25.84
C GLN A 77 6.42 -7.35 -24.60
N HIS A 78 5.64 -6.30 -24.79
CA HIS A 78 5.15 -5.46 -23.69
C HIS A 78 4.13 -6.20 -22.81
N GLU A 79 3.19 -6.90 -23.41
CA GLU A 79 2.22 -7.74 -22.68
C GLU A 79 2.88 -8.86 -21.90
N ARG A 80 3.90 -9.52 -22.45
CA ARG A 80 4.70 -10.53 -21.74
C ARG A 80 5.39 -9.93 -20.52
N HIS A 81 6.00 -8.78 -20.66
CA HIS A 81 6.67 -8.10 -19.57
C HIS A 81 5.68 -7.74 -18.45
N HIS A 82 4.51 -7.16 -18.81
CA HIS A 82 3.47 -6.86 -17.83
C HIS A 82 2.93 -8.10 -17.13
N LEU A 83 2.68 -9.20 -17.86
CA LEU A 83 2.23 -10.44 -17.25
C LEU A 83 3.23 -11.01 -16.25
N VAL A 84 4.54 -10.96 -16.58
CA VAL A 84 5.59 -11.38 -15.63
C VAL A 84 5.56 -10.55 -14.36
N LEU A 85 5.48 -9.22 -14.47
CA LEU A 85 5.40 -8.33 -13.32
C LEU A 85 4.15 -8.58 -12.49
N ASP A 86 2.99 -8.69 -13.13
CA ASP A 86 1.72 -8.93 -12.44
C ASP A 86 1.73 -10.24 -11.66
N ILE A 87 2.25 -11.32 -12.26
CA ILE A 87 2.39 -12.59 -11.55
C ILE A 87 3.40 -12.50 -10.41
N GLN A 88 4.51 -11.77 -10.58
CA GLN A 88 5.45 -11.53 -9.49
C GLN A 88 4.79 -10.77 -8.34
N HIS A 89 4.00 -9.74 -8.64
CA HIS A 89 3.22 -8.99 -7.65
C HIS A 89 2.20 -9.88 -6.92
N GLU A 90 1.52 -10.79 -7.64
CA GLU A 90 0.59 -11.74 -7.02
C GLU A 90 1.30 -12.73 -6.08
N MET A 91 2.43 -13.26 -6.49
CA MET A 91 3.11 -14.29 -5.72
C MET A 91 3.93 -13.74 -4.56
N LEU A 92 4.68 -12.67 -4.77
CA LEU A 92 5.63 -12.12 -3.81
C LEU A 92 5.08 -10.92 -3.03
N GLY A 93 4.25 -10.13 -3.66
CA GLY A 93 3.70 -8.89 -3.14
C GLY A 93 2.22 -8.97 -2.76
N PHE A 94 1.56 -7.83 -2.87
CA PHE A 94 0.14 -7.66 -2.60
C PHE A 94 -0.68 -7.52 -3.89
N GLY A 95 -0.29 -8.26 -4.93
CA GLY A 95 -1.00 -8.34 -6.21
C GLY A 95 -1.18 -6.99 -6.87
N PRO A 96 -2.42 -6.63 -7.26
CA PRO A 96 -2.71 -5.39 -7.98
C PRO A 96 -2.34 -4.11 -7.23
N LEU A 97 -2.11 -4.17 -5.91
CA LEU A 97 -1.77 -3.00 -5.10
C LEU A 97 -0.29 -2.61 -5.19
N GLU A 98 0.59 -3.51 -5.65
CA GLU A 98 2.04 -3.27 -5.67
C GLU A 98 2.44 -1.99 -6.45
N PRO A 99 1.91 -1.70 -7.65
CA PRO A 99 2.22 -0.47 -8.34
C PRO A 99 1.86 0.79 -7.54
N LEU A 100 0.72 0.75 -6.79
CA LEU A 100 0.28 1.87 -5.97
C LEU A 100 1.13 2.01 -4.70
N LEU A 101 1.52 0.89 -4.09
CA LEU A 101 2.38 0.87 -2.92
C LEU A 101 3.81 1.34 -3.25
N ASN A 102 4.25 1.19 -4.49
CA ASN A 102 5.56 1.66 -4.94
C ASN A 102 5.54 3.09 -5.50
N ASP A 103 4.37 3.70 -5.73
CA ASP A 103 4.25 5.08 -6.20
C ASP A 103 4.40 6.07 -5.03
N PRO A 104 5.50 6.86 -4.97
CA PRO A 104 5.72 7.79 -3.86
C PRO A 104 4.74 8.96 -3.82
N THR A 105 3.96 9.18 -4.88
CA THR A 105 2.96 10.26 -4.96
C THR A 105 1.63 9.88 -4.32
N VAL A 106 1.41 8.59 -4.05
CA VAL A 106 0.20 8.06 -3.42
C VAL A 106 0.33 8.15 -1.91
N SER A 107 -0.60 8.84 -1.25
CA SER A 107 -0.72 8.92 0.22
C SER A 107 -1.66 7.86 0.79
N ASP A 108 -2.78 7.63 0.13
CA ASP A 108 -3.79 6.69 0.57
C ASP A 108 -4.27 5.81 -0.61
N ILE A 109 -4.54 4.55 -0.34
CA ILE A 109 -5.14 3.59 -1.26
C ILE A 109 -6.47 3.15 -0.66
N LEU A 110 -7.56 3.32 -1.39
CA LEU A 110 -8.92 3.04 -0.94
C LEU A 110 -9.58 2.05 -1.91
N VAL A 111 -9.70 0.81 -1.49
CA VAL A 111 -10.40 -0.25 -2.23
C VAL A 111 -11.83 -0.31 -1.71
N ASN A 112 -12.76 0.23 -2.49
CA ASN A 112 -14.18 0.24 -2.13
C ASN A 112 -14.93 -1.02 -2.59
N THR A 113 -14.46 -1.62 -3.67
CA THR A 113 -14.90 -2.93 -4.19
C THR A 113 -13.76 -3.55 -4.98
N ALA A 114 -13.88 -4.81 -5.36
CA ALA A 114 -12.88 -5.46 -6.23
C ALA A 114 -12.63 -4.72 -7.55
N SER A 115 -13.59 -3.95 -8.04
CA SER A 115 -13.48 -3.20 -9.31
C SER A 115 -13.24 -1.69 -9.13
N LYS A 116 -13.26 -1.16 -7.90
CA LYS A 116 -13.15 0.27 -7.65
C LYS A 116 -12.06 0.56 -6.63
N VAL A 117 -10.90 0.91 -7.14
CA VAL A 117 -9.72 1.27 -6.36
C VAL A 117 -9.42 2.75 -6.58
N TYR A 118 -9.47 3.52 -5.52
CA TYR A 118 -9.11 4.95 -5.50
C TYR A 118 -7.76 5.13 -4.84
N VAL A 119 -7.08 6.18 -5.21
CA VAL A 119 -5.88 6.68 -4.53
C VAL A 119 -6.05 8.14 -4.18
N GLU A 120 -5.40 8.56 -3.10
CA GLU A 120 -5.21 9.97 -2.83
C GLU A 120 -3.81 10.38 -3.31
N ARG A 121 -3.76 11.41 -4.14
CA ARG A 121 -2.52 12.07 -4.58
C ARG A 121 -2.64 13.57 -4.33
N ARG A 122 -1.72 14.13 -3.56
CA ARG A 122 -1.69 15.57 -3.25
C ARG A 122 -3.04 16.10 -2.72
N GLY A 123 -3.71 15.33 -1.86
CA GLY A 123 -5.00 15.68 -1.26
C GLY A 123 -6.21 15.55 -2.20
N LYS A 124 -6.07 14.90 -3.35
CA LYS A 124 -7.17 14.63 -4.29
C LYS A 124 -7.36 13.14 -4.47
N LEU A 125 -8.63 12.73 -4.45
CA LEU A 125 -9.03 11.35 -4.73
C LEU A 125 -9.15 11.15 -6.25
N GLU A 126 -8.51 10.08 -6.73
CA GLU A 126 -8.50 9.70 -8.13
C GLU A 126 -8.87 8.21 -8.25
N LEU A 127 -9.77 7.89 -9.18
CA LEU A 127 -10.06 6.50 -9.55
C LEU A 127 -8.89 5.95 -10.36
N THR A 128 -8.46 4.74 -10.07
CA THR A 128 -7.39 4.05 -10.81
C THR A 128 -7.95 3.03 -11.79
N ASP A 129 -7.12 2.58 -12.72
CA ASP A 129 -7.43 1.46 -13.63
C ASP A 129 -7.19 0.07 -12.98
N ILE A 130 -6.76 0.06 -11.73
CA ILE A 130 -6.47 -1.17 -10.99
C ILE A 130 -7.76 -1.82 -10.52
N SER A 131 -7.84 -3.13 -10.71
CA SER A 131 -8.96 -3.95 -10.25
C SER A 131 -8.46 -5.30 -9.78
N PHE A 132 -9.22 -5.91 -8.88
CA PHE A 132 -9.08 -7.31 -8.49
C PHE A 132 -9.95 -8.17 -9.40
N HIS A 133 -9.63 -9.44 -9.50
CA HIS A 133 -10.42 -10.38 -10.30
C HIS A 133 -11.87 -10.47 -9.79
N ASP A 134 -12.03 -10.63 -8.48
CA ASP A 134 -13.31 -10.72 -7.78
C ASP A 134 -13.14 -10.41 -6.27
N ASN A 135 -14.23 -10.48 -5.52
CA ASN A 135 -14.20 -10.28 -4.07
C ASN A 135 -13.37 -11.34 -3.34
N ALA A 136 -13.35 -12.59 -3.83
CA ALA A 136 -12.56 -13.65 -3.23
C ALA A 136 -11.05 -13.38 -3.39
N HIS A 137 -10.64 -12.85 -4.54
CA HIS A 137 -9.26 -12.40 -4.76
C HIS A 137 -8.89 -11.25 -3.81
N LEU A 138 -9.76 -10.24 -3.66
CA LEU A 138 -9.54 -9.14 -2.73
C LEU A 138 -9.40 -9.64 -1.29
N ILE A 139 -10.25 -10.56 -0.83
CA ILE A 139 -10.15 -11.18 0.50
C ILE A 139 -8.78 -11.85 0.68
N LYS A 140 -8.32 -12.65 -0.29
CA LYS A 140 -7.00 -13.30 -0.22
C LYS A 140 -5.85 -12.28 -0.08
N ILE A 141 -5.93 -11.17 -0.79
CA ILE A 141 -4.92 -10.09 -0.67
C ILE A 141 -5.01 -9.45 0.72
N ILE A 142 -6.21 -9.18 1.24
CA ILE A 142 -6.41 -8.67 2.60
C ILE A 142 -5.81 -9.64 3.63
N GLU A 143 -6.14 -10.93 3.55
CA GLU A 143 -5.59 -11.96 4.43
C GLU A 143 -4.05 -12.02 4.37
N LYS A 144 -3.49 -11.92 3.16
CA LYS A 144 -2.04 -11.89 2.94
C LYS A 144 -1.38 -10.67 3.60
N ILE A 145 -2.03 -9.51 3.52
CA ILE A 145 -1.56 -8.27 4.15
C ILE A 145 -1.57 -8.42 5.67
N VAL A 146 -2.70 -8.79 6.25
CA VAL A 146 -2.87 -8.80 7.71
C VAL A 146 -2.11 -9.95 8.37
N SER A 147 -1.95 -11.09 7.70
CA SER A 147 -1.17 -12.22 8.20
C SER A 147 0.33 -11.91 8.35
N ARG A 148 0.88 -11.04 7.48
CA ARG A 148 2.29 -10.59 7.62
C ARG A 148 2.60 -9.86 8.92
N VAL A 149 1.58 -9.30 9.56
CA VAL A 149 1.69 -8.60 10.85
C VAL A 149 1.07 -9.39 12.01
N GLY A 150 0.86 -10.70 11.80
CA GLY A 150 0.34 -11.59 12.83
C GLY A 150 -1.12 -11.34 13.20
N ARG A 151 -1.88 -10.67 12.32
CA ARG A 151 -3.32 -10.45 12.47
C ARG A 151 -4.09 -11.40 11.54
N ARG A 152 -5.38 -11.52 11.78
CA ARG A 152 -6.30 -12.25 10.91
C ARG A 152 -7.62 -11.50 10.80
N VAL A 153 -8.32 -11.73 9.73
CA VAL A 153 -9.68 -11.26 9.48
C VAL A 153 -10.50 -12.45 8.99
N ASP A 154 -11.65 -12.66 9.58
CA ASP A 154 -12.59 -13.75 9.26
C ASP A 154 -14.02 -13.32 9.57
N GLU A 155 -15.01 -14.16 9.28
CA GLU A 155 -16.42 -13.85 9.55
C GLU A 155 -16.70 -13.58 11.03
N SER A 156 -15.92 -14.15 11.96
CA SER A 156 -16.07 -13.92 13.40
C SER A 156 -15.44 -12.59 13.85
N SER A 157 -14.42 -12.14 13.11
CA SER A 157 -13.73 -10.86 13.32
C SER A 157 -13.59 -10.16 11.97
N PRO A 158 -14.68 -9.62 11.42
CA PRO A 158 -14.73 -9.15 10.04
C PRO A 158 -14.10 -7.78 9.83
N MET A 159 -13.49 -7.19 10.84
CA MET A 159 -12.75 -5.94 10.76
C MET A 159 -11.38 -6.08 11.41
N VAL A 160 -10.38 -5.46 10.81
CA VAL A 160 -9.01 -5.45 11.32
C VAL A 160 -8.32 -4.14 11.05
N ASP A 161 -7.67 -3.62 12.08
CA ASP A 161 -6.67 -2.56 11.98
C ASP A 161 -5.29 -3.18 12.15
N ALA A 162 -4.39 -2.86 11.23
CA ALA A 162 -3.04 -3.39 11.21
C ALA A 162 -2.04 -2.31 10.81
N ARG A 163 -0.76 -2.56 11.15
CA ARG A 163 0.34 -1.72 10.71
C ARG A 163 1.35 -2.58 9.97
N LEU A 164 1.70 -2.18 8.76
CA LEU A 164 2.74 -2.82 7.97
C LEU A 164 4.14 -2.51 8.53
N PRO A 165 5.16 -3.32 8.18
CA PRO A 165 6.54 -3.06 8.63
C PRO A 165 7.12 -1.71 8.22
N ASP A 166 6.63 -1.12 7.12
CA ASP A 166 6.99 0.22 6.66
C ASP A 166 6.30 1.35 7.46
N GLY A 167 5.42 1.00 8.42
CA GLY A 167 4.65 1.92 9.23
C GLY A 167 3.28 2.29 8.65
N SER A 168 2.95 1.87 7.43
CA SER A 168 1.65 2.13 6.81
C SER A 168 0.52 1.50 7.61
N ARG A 169 -0.59 2.21 7.76
CA ARG A 169 -1.80 1.73 8.46
C ARG A 169 -2.72 1.06 7.47
N VAL A 170 -3.21 -0.09 7.84
CA VAL A 170 -4.18 -0.87 7.06
C VAL A 170 -5.44 -1.06 7.88
N ASN A 171 -6.58 -0.69 7.32
CA ASN A 171 -7.88 -1.05 7.82
C ASN A 171 -8.58 -1.91 6.75
N ALA A 172 -9.09 -3.06 7.14
CA ALA A 172 -9.86 -3.93 6.26
C ALA A 172 -11.16 -4.35 6.94
N ILE A 173 -12.22 -4.38 6.15
CA ILE A 173 -13.55 -4.82 6.57
C ILE A 173 -14.08 -5.79 5.52
N ILE A 174 -14.53 -6.95 5.97
CA ILE A 174 -15.10 -7.98 5.09
C ILE A 174 -16.59 -8.24 5.40
N PRO A 175 -17.34 -8.94 4.57
CA PRO A 175 -18.68 -9.41 4.93
C PRO A 175 -18.65 -10.20 6.27
N PRO A 176 -19.72 -10.10 7.10
CA PRO A 176 -21.02 -9.47 6.81
C PRO A 176 -21.07 -7.95 7.06
N LEU A 177 -20.06 -7.32 7.64
CA LEU A 177 -20.08 -5.87 7.91
C LEU A 177 -19.99 -5.04 6.62
N ALA A 178 -19.16 -5.47 5.68
CA ALA A 178 -19.00 -4.83 4.39
C ALA A 178 -20.09 -5.33 3.41
N VAL A 179 -21.19 -4.59 3.30
CA VAL A 179 -22.39 -5.02 2.56
C VAL A 179 -22.17 -5.17 1.06
N ASP A 180 -21.39 -4.26 0.47
CA ASP A 180 -21.10 -4.23 -0.98
C ASP A 180 -19.88 -5.08 -1.39
N GLY A 181 -19.27 -5.77 -0.42
CA GLY A 181 -18.06 -6.56 -0.61
C GLY A 181 -16.90 -6.06 0.27
N PRO A 182 -15.75 -6.74 0.22
CA PRO A 182 -14.59 -6.39 1.05
C PRO A 182 -14.11 -4.98 0.79
N LEU A 183 -13.74 -4.28 1.85
CA LEU A 183 -13.16 -2.94 1.85
C LEU A 183 -11.72 -3.02 2.37
N LEU A 184 -10.84 -2.22 1.78
CA LEU A 184 -9.47 -2.08 2.24
C LEU A 184 -9.02 -0.64 2.12
N SER A 185 -8.51 -0.09 3.20
CA SER A 185 -7.86 1.23 3.23
C SER A 185 -6.42 1.08 3.66
N ILE A 186 -5.49 1.63 2.90
CA ILE A 186 -4.07 1.67 3.26
C ILE A 186 -3.64 3.13 3.28
N ARG A 187 -3.35 3.66 4.47
CA ARG A 187 -2.72 4.96 4.63
C ARG A 187 -1.22 4.79 4.71
N ARG A 188 -0.53 5.27 3.70
CA ARG A 188 0.91 5.09 3.62
C ARG A 188 1.63 5.95 4.66
N PHE A 189 2.61 5.34 5.27
CA PHE A 189 3.53 6.08 6.12
C PHE A 189 4.44 6.92 5.22
N GLY A 190 4.41 8.24 5.40
CA GLY A 190 5.20 9.15 4.56
C GLY A 190 6.68 8.79 4.61
N SER A 191 7.27 8.55 3.46
CA SER A 191 8.66 8.09 3.33
C SER A 191 9.69 9.13 3.82
N SER A 192 9.31 10.41 3.89
CA SER A 192 10.17 11.48 4.36
C SER A 192 9.35 12.60 5.00
N PRO A 193 9.62 12.96 6.26
CA PRO A 193 8.99 14.12 6.88
C PRO A 193 9.40 15.39 6.13
N LEU A 194 8.46 16.30 5.96
CA LEU A 194 8.70 17.59 5.35
C LEU A 194 9.77 18.36 6.14
N THR A 195 10.66 19.01 5.41
CA THR A 195 11.73 19.86 5.99
C THR A 195 11.23 21.28 6.17
N VAL A 196 12.00 22.08 6.94
CA VAL A 196 11.82 23.53 7.03
C VAL A 196 11.75 24.16 5.64
N GLN A 197 12.68 23.76 4.75
CA GLN A 197 12.76 24.32 3.39
C GLN A 197 11.48 24.03 2.60
N ASN A 198 10.93 22.82 2.68
CA ASN A 198 9.68 22.49 2.00
C ASN A 198 8.52 23.38 2.45
N LEU A 199 8.41 23.68 3.77
CA LEU A 199 7.32 24.54 4.28
C LEU A 199 7.51 26.01 3.90
N LEU A 200 8.74 26.46 3.74
CA LEU A 200 9.06 27.80 3.19
C LEU A 200 8.70 27.87 1.69
N ASP A 201 9.08 26.86 0.91
CA ASP A 201 8.79 26.78 -0.54
C ASP A 201 7.28 26.72 -0.80
N TYR A 202 6.53 25.98 0.03
CA TYR A 202 5.07 25.92 -0.01
C TYR A 202 4.39 27.19 0.54
N LYS A 203 5.17 28.15 1.06
CA LYS A 203 4.68 29.37 1.72
C LYS A 203 3.74 29.09 2.92
N SER A 204 3.84 27.92 3.51
CA SER A 204 3.12 27.52 4.70
C SER A 204 3.66 28.20 5.95
N LEU A 205 4.95 28.48 5.97
CA LEU A 205 5.65 29.23 7.01
C LEU A 205 6.54 30.32 6.38
N THR A 206 6.84 31.35 7.15
CA THR A 206 7.80 32.40 6.77
C THR A 206 9.07 32.28 7.59
N PRO A 207 10.22 32.82 7.11
CA PRO A 207 11.46 32.78 7.89
C PRO A 207 11.36 33.36 9.31
N PRO A 208 10.62 34.45 9.57
CA PRO A 208 10.40 34.91 10.94
C PRO A 208 9.65 33.90 11.82
N MET A 209 8.62 33.22 11.26
CA MET A 209 7.89 32.19 12.00
C MET A 209 8.79 31.01 12.38
N ILE A 210 9.66 30.56 11.48
CA ILE A 210 10.62 29.51 11.78
C ILE A 210 11.53 29.90 12.97
N ARG A 211 12.10 31.12 12.98
CA ARG A 211 12.92 31.59 14.10
C ARG A 211 12.18 31.59 15.44
N VAL A 212 10.89 31.95 15.44
CA VAL A 212 10.05 31.87 16.65
C VAL A 212 9.90 30.44 17.10
N LEU A 213 9.55 29.49 16.17
CA LEU A 213 9.36 28.08 16.49
C LEU A 213 10.67 27.43 16.99
N GLU A 214 11.82 27.76 16.41
CA GLU A 214 13.13 27.33 16.89
C GLU A 214 13.39 27.79 18.34
N SER A 215 13.12 29.06 18.64
CA SER A 215 13.27 29.62 19.98
C SER A 215 12.34 28.95 20.99
N LEU A 216 11.10 28.68 20.62
CA LEU A 216 10.12 27.98 21.48
C LEU A 216 10.52 26.53 21.73
N GLY A 217 11.00 25.81 20.71
CA GLY A 217 11.50 24.44 20.85
C GLY A 217 12.71 24.35 21.76
N ALA A 218 13.68 25.26 21.58
CA ALA A 218 14.87 25.34 22.43
C ALA A 218 14.54 25.74 23.88
N ALA A 219 13.55 26.60 24.09
CA ALA A 219 13.09 27.05 25.42
C ALA A 219 12.18 26.02 26.12
N LYS A 220 11.83 24.89 25.49
CA LYS A 220 10.97 23.84 26.06
C LYS A 220 9.58 24.34 26.48
N VAL A 221 9.03 25.28 25.73
CA VAL A 221 7.68 25.82 25.99
C VAL A 221 6.62 24.77 25.63
N ASN A 222 5.55 24.70 26.41
CA ASN A 222 4.40 23.89 26.05
C ASN A 222 3.73 24.43 24.79
N ILE A 223 3.54 23.54 23.79
CA ILE A 223 3.00 23.90 22.49
C ILE A 223 1.74 23.06 22.24
N LEU A 224 0.63 23.72 21.92
CA LEU A 224 -0.60 23.09 21.47
C LEU A 224 -0.78 23.32 19.97
N ILE A 225 -0.93 22.24 19.20
CA ILE A 225 -1.19 22.30 17.76
C ILE A 225 -2.60 21.76 17.50
N SER A 226 -3.47 22.58 16.94
CA SER A 226 -4.85 22.21 16.63
C SER A 226 -5.20 22.49 15.17
N GLY A 227 -6.20 21.78 14.65
CA GLY A 227 -6.67 21.92 13.28
C GLY A 227 -7.46 20.70 12.82
N GLY A 228 -8.12 20.78 11.67
CA GLY A 228 -8.85 19.66 11.06
C GLY A 228 -7.93 18.53 10.55
N THR A 229 -8.52 17.43 10.11
CA THR A 229 -7.79 16.34 9.44
C THR A 229 -7.13 16.88 8.16
N GLY A 230 -5.91 16.44 7.88
CA GLY A 230 -5.15 16.87 6.68
C GLY A 230 -4.59 18.31 6.76
N SER A 231 -4.78 19.06 7.86
CA SER A 231 -4.29 20.45 7.99
C SER A 231 -2.77 20.56 8.25
N GLY A 232 -2.06 19.45 8.41
CA GLY A 232 -0.62 19.43 8.64
C GLY A 232 -0.19 19.48 10.10
N LYS A 233 -1.07 19.17 11.07
CA LYS A 233 -0.73 19.14 12.52
C LYS A 233 0.49 18.27 12.81
N THR A 234 0.47 17.02 12.39
CA THR A 234 1.56 16.05 12.60
C THR A 234 2.84 16.51 11.88
N THR A 235 2.70 17.10 10.69
CA THR A 235 3.81 17.69 9.95
C THR A 235 4.48 18.83 10.72
N LEU A 236 3.67 19.75 11.25
CA LEU A 236 4.19 20.87 12.06
C LEU A 236 4.82 20.37 13.36
N LEU A 237 4.20 19.38 14.03
CA LEU A 237 4.76 18.77 15.23
C LEU A 237 6.11 18.10 14.98
N ASN A 238 6.22 17.32 13.88
CA ASN A 238 7.50 16.75 13.44
C ASN A 238 8.57 17.82 13.19
N LEU A 239 8.19 18.94 12.58
CA LEU A 239 9.11 20.05 12.34
C LEU A 239 9.60 20.65 13.65
N ILE A 240 8.67 21.04 14.54
CA ILE A 240 9.00 21.72 15.81
C ILE A 240 9.83 20.79 16.71
N SER A 241 9.52 19.49 16.76
CA SER A 241 10.31 18.54 17.53
C SER A 241 11.76 18.46 17.04
N GLY A 242 12.03 18.77 15.77
CA GLY A 242 13.40 18.90 15.27
C GLY A 242 14.24 20.01 15.92
N PHE A 243 13.58 20.96 16.57
CA PHE A 243 14.25 22.07 17.30
C PHE A 243 14.51 21.76 18.78
N ILE A 244 14.06 20.60 19.28
CA ILE A 244 14.39 20.13 20.63
C ILE A 244 15.90 19.81 20.67
N PRO A 245 16.63 20.28 21.69
CA PRO A 245 18.06 20.01 21.82
C PRO A 245 18.39 18.52 21.80
N VAL A 246 19.49 18.14 21.17
CA VAL A 246 19.90 16.74 20.95
C VAL A 246 20.21 15.96 22.24
N ASN A 247 20.47 16.66 23.33
CA ASN A 247 20.74 16.09 24.65
C ASN A 247 19.47 15.80 25.46
N GLU A 248 18.29 16.08 24.89
CA GLU A 248 17.02 15.80 25.55
C GLU A 248 16.52 14.39 25.25
N ARG A 249 15.87 13.79 26.26
CA ARG A 249 15.10 12.56 26.07
C ARG A 249 13.67 12.93 25.70
N VAL A 250 13.23 12.46 24.53
CA VAL A 250 11.87 12.72 24.01
C VAL A 250 11.04 11.45 24.11
N LEU A 251 9.84 11.55 24.68
CA LEU A 251 8.85 10.48 24.68
C LEU A 251 7.68 10.91 23.79
N THR A 252 7.23 10.02 22.90
CA THR A 252 5.97 10.19 22.20
C THR A 252 4.93 9.22 22.75
N ILE A 253 3.68 9.70 22.88
CA ILE A 253 2.52 8.90 23.24
C ILE A 253 1.48 9.19 22.17
N GLU A 254 1.13 8.19 21.39
CA GLU A 254 0.35 8.34 20.16
C GLU A 254 -0.72 7.24 20.11
N ASP A 255 -1.88 7.52 19.51
CA ASP A 255 -2.86 6.47 19.21
C ASP A 255 -2.31 5.50 18.16
N ALA A 256 -1.58 6.06 17.19
CA ALA A 256 -0.75 5.31 16.27
C ALA A 256 0.55 6.09 16.05
N ALA A 257 1.70 5.44 16.16
CA ALA A 257 3.00 6.09 16.08
C ALA A 257 3.29 6.61 14.68
N GLU A 258 2.92 7.86 14.40
CA GLU A 258 3.12 8.57 13.12
C GLU A 258 4.31 9.55 13.16
N LEU A 259 4.77 9.93 14.35
CA LEU A 259 5.85 10.89 14.50
C LEU A 259 7.21 10.29 14.07
N GLN A 260 7.95 11.07 13.30
CA GLN A 260 9.28 10.72 12.80
C GLN A 260 10.34 11.67 13.37
N LEU A 261 10.57 11.55 14.67
CA LEU A 261 11.54 12.39 15.36
C LEU A 261 12.97 11.99 15.01
N ARG A 262 13.84 13.00 14.83
CA ARG A 262 15.23 12.80 14.41
C ARG A 262 16.23 12.86 15.56
N GLN A 263 15.78 13.08 16.78
CA GLN A 263 16.63 13.10 17.96
C GLN A 263 17.21 11.72 18.24
N PRO A 264 18.43 11.63 18.77
CA PRO A 264 19.07 10.35 19.05
C PRO A 264 18.42 9.57 20.22
N HIS A 265 17.73 10.26 21.13
CA HIS A 265 17.11 9.65 22.30
C HIS A 265 15.58 9.83 22.26
N VAL A 266 14.90 9.02 21.45
CA VAL A 266 13.43 9.00 21.33
C VAL A 266 12.90 7.67 21.82
N VAL A 267 11.88 7.72 22.69
CA VAL A 267 11.09 6.57 23.14
C VAL A 267 9.68 6.73 22.62
N ARG A 268 9.22 5.78 21.83
CA ARG A 268 7.90 5.81 21.20
C ARG A 268 6.95 4.88 21.95
N LEU A 269 5.82 5.41 22.37
CA LEU A 269 4.74 4.67 23.00
C LEU A 269 3.49 4.80 22.15
N GLU A 270 2.76 3.70 22.02
CA GLU A 270 1.49 3.64 21.30
C GLU A 270 0.39 3.17 22.26
N THR A 271 -0.75 3.84 22.26
CA THR A 271 -1.89 3.44 23.07
C THR A 271 -2.44 2.09 22.57
N ARG A 272 -2.97 1.33 23.48
CA ARG A 272 -3.67 0.08 23.17
C ARG A 272 -5.15 0.23 23.52
N PRO A 273 -6.06 0.06 22.54
CA PRO A 273 -7.49 0.06 22.84
C PRO A 273 -7.85 -1.15 23.72
N PRO A 274 -8.97 -1.09 24.43
CA PRO A 274 -9.45 -2.21 25.23
C PRO A 274 -9.64 -3.46 24.35
N ASN A 275 -9.42 -4.63 24.95
CA ASN A 275 -9.71 -5.90 24.29
C ASN A 275 -11.24 -6.13 24.18
N ILE A 276 -11.65 -7.27 23.61
CA ILE A 276 -13.07 -7.64 23.43
C ILE A 276 -13.83 -7.66 24.76
N GLU A 277 -13.14 -7.88 25.89
CA GLU A 277 -13.70 -7.86 27.24
C GLU A 277 -13.74 -6.45 27.88
N GLY A 278 -13.35 -5.42 27.14
CA GLY A 278 -13.26 -4.05 27.65
C GLY A 278 -12.12 -3.83 28.65
N LYS A 279 -11.07 -4.67 28.62
CA LYS A 279 -9.93 -4.61 29.54
C LYS A 279 -8.62 -4.36 28.78
N GLY A 280 -7.64 -3.86 29.51
CA GLY A 280 -6.26 -3.71 29.01
C GLY A 280 -6.04 -2.50 28.13
N GLU A 281 -6.89 -1.48 28.19
CA GLU A 281 -6.65 -0.14 27.64
C GLU A 281 -5.44 0.51 28.34
N VAL A 282 -4.54 1.05 27.54
CA VAL A 282 -3.35 1.77 28.04
C VAL A 282 -3.16 3.03 27.22
#